data_5c6bb514703058a80dd7dcebb1d9f6f0
#
_entry.id   5c6bb514703058a80dd7dcebb1d9f6f0
#
_cell.length_a   1.000
_cell.length_b   1.000
_cell.length_c   1.000
_cell.angle_alpha   90.00
_cell.angle_beta   90.00
_cell.angle_gamma   90.00
#
_symmetry.space_group_name_H-M   'P 1'
#
loop_
_entity.id
_entity.type
_entity.pdbx_description
1 polymer ?
#
loop_
_entity_poly.entity_id
_entity_poly.type
_entity_poly.pdbx_seq_one_letter_code
_entity_poly.pdbx_strand_id
1 'polypeptide(L)'
;VRKTFEIFVKENKPIGDKWSFDEDNRKRVPKEYESPKSYMFESKYYEDIKKLINKFFANHFGILEKKIIFPMNFKDSSKVLDNFINEKLENFGHYEDFIRINDPYINHSLISAPLNMGLLTPKDVLDRLNLISYSKVGINNYEGFIRQIFGWREFMRYLNIHYYKDFNKGNFFGNSRKLTKHWYEGTTNIPILNDMISNLNKSGYVHHIPRLMVISNIMNLSGLKPSEVYKWFMETFIDSSDWVMTPNVYGMGMFSDGGI
;
A
#
# COMPACT_ATOMS: atom_id res chain seq x y z
N VAL A 1 19.12 5.87 -7.62
CA VAL A 1 18.20 6.80 -6.93
C VAL A 1 18.89 7.50 -5.76
N ARG A 2 19.28 6.83 -4.66
CA ARG A 2 19.83 7.47 -3.45
C ARG A 2 21.07 8.31 -3.73
N LYS A 3 22.06 7.80 -4.47
CA LYS A 3 23.25 8.55 -4.88
C LYS A 3 22.93 9.73 -5.81
N THR A 4 22.01 9.52 -6.76
CA THR A 4 21.64 10.52 -7.77
C THR A 4 20.93 11.74 -7.14
N PHE A 5 20.11 11.49 -6.12
CA PHE A 5 19.34 12.54 -5.45
C PHE A 5 19.90 12.91 -4.07
N GLU A 6 21.05 12.38 -3.71
CA GLU A 6 21.72 12.61 -2.42
C GLU A 6 20.85 12.32 -1.20
N ILE A 7 19.90 11.38 -1.34
CA ILE A 7 18.95 11.01 -0.29
C ILE A 7 19.58 10.00 0.65
N PHE A 8 19.76 10.37 1.91
CA PHE A 8 20.34 9.52 2.95
C PHE A 8 21.75 9.00 2.56
N VAL A 9 22.53 9.89 1.97
CA VAL A 9 23.90 9.65 1.49
C VAL A 9 24.78 10.84 1.88
N LYS A 10 25.98 10.56 2.35
CA LYS A 10 27.02 11.57 2.60
C LYS A 10 28.29 11.13 1.89
N GLU A 11 28.92 12.03 1.12
CA GLU A 11 30.18 11.78 0.39
C GLU A 11 30.13 10.46 -0.44
N ASN A 12 29.04 10.22 -1.16
CA ASN A 12 28.78 9.01 -1.93
C ASN A 12 28.69 7.69 -1.13
N LYS A 13 28.70 7.75 0.21
CA LYS A 13 28.51 6.62 1.10
C LYS A 13 27.14 6.64 1.75
N PRO A 14 26.53 5.48 2.06
CA PRO A 14 25.26 5.45 2.77
C PRO A 14 25.45 5.95 4.21
N ILE A 15 24.49 6.72 4.71
CA ILE A 15 24.46 7.06 6.14
C ILE A 15 24.25 5.78 6.93
N GLY A 16 25.06 5.57 7.98
CA GLY A 16 25.04 4.35 8.80
C GLY A 16 25.78 3.16 8.17
N ASP A 17 26.64 3.42 7.17
CA ASP A 17 27.56 2.45 6.54
C ASP A 17 26.92 1.24 5.81
N LYS A 18 25.58 1.18 5.80
CA LYS A 18 24.81 0.15 5.08
C LYS A 18 23.86 0.78 4.06
N TRP A 19 23.68 0.11 2.92
CA TRP A 19 22.70 0.50 1.89
C TRP A 19 21.27 0.05 2.22
N SER A 20 21.10 -0.90 3.13
CA SER A 20 19.81 -1.38 3.61
C SER A 20 19.93 -1.84 5.05
N PHE A 21 18.91 -1.52 5.84
CA PHE A 21 18.73 -1.97 7.23
C PHE A 21 17.54 -2.94 7.34
N ASP A 22 17.16 -3.59 6.24
CA ASP A 22 16.02 -4.50 6.16
C ASP A 22 16.15 -5.70 7.12
N GLU A 23 17.36 -6.16 7.37
CA GLU A 23 17.63 -7.24 8.34
C GLU A 23 17.29 -6.86 9.79
N ASP A 24 17.28 -5.56 10.12
CA ASP A 24 16.93 -5.04 11.43
C ASP A 24 15.41 -4.86 11.63
N ASN A 25 14.64 -5.05 10.56
CA ASN A 25 13.18 -4.95 10.52
C ASN A 25 12.51 -6.32 10.78
N ARG A 26 11.20 -6.45 10.53
CA ARG A 26 10.44 -7.71 10.61
C ARG A 26 10.39 -8.33 12.01
N LYS A 27 10.29 -7.48 13.03
CA LYS A 27 10.17 -7.93 14.41
C LYS A 27 8.75 -8.38 14.71
N ARG A 28 8.62 -9.31 15.65
CA ARG A 28 7.32 -9.71 16.18
C ARG A 28 6.73 -8.57 17.00
N VAL A 29 5.49 -8.21 16.70
CA VAL A 29 4.73 -7.21 17.48
C VAL A 29 4.41 -7.79 18.88
N PRO A 30 4.73 -7.10 19.99
CA PRO A 30 4.32 -7.49 21.32
C PRO A 30 2.79 -7.59 21.42
N LYS A 31 2.30 -8.50 22.26
CA LYS A 31 0.83 -8.71 22.40
C LYS A 31 0.12 -7.46 22.90
N GLU A 32 0.75 -6.74 23.82
CA GLU A 32 0.29 -5.53 24.47
C GLU A 32 0.53 -4.25 23.65
N TYR A 33 1.16 -4.35 22.48
CA TYR A 33 1.42 -3.21 21.63
C TYR A 33 0.11 -2.62 21.08
N GLU A 34 -0.12 -1.35 21.33
CA GLU A 34 -1.22 -0.58 20.75
C GLU A 34 -0.69 0.31 19.63
N SER A 35 -1.22 0.15 18.42
CA SER A 35 -0.84 0.99 17.28
C SER A 35 -1.36 2.40 17.45
N PRO A 36 -0.57 3.43 17.09
CA PRO A 36 -1.05 4.80 17.12
C PRO A 36 -2.29 4.99 16.23
N LYS A 37 -3.24 5.77 16.73
CA LYS A 37 -4.50 6.01 16.02
C LYS A 37 -4.30 6.77 14.71
N SER A 38 -5.02 6.37 13.69
CA SER A 38 -5.10 7.10 12.42
C SER A 38 -6.20 8.16 12.47
N TYR A 39 -6.01 9.26 11.74
CA TYR A 39 -7.07 10.24 11.56
C TYR A 39 -8.24 9.67 10.76
N MET A 40 -9.43 10.17 11.06
CA MET A 40 -10.66 9.87 10.31
C MET A 40 -11.21 11.18 9.77
N PHE A 41 -11.60 11.19 8.52
CA PHE A 41 -12.09 12.37 7.81
C PHE A 41 -13.54 12.18 7.39
N GLU A 42 -14.31 13.26 7.41
CA GLU A 42 -15.68 13.32 6.93
C GLU A 42 -15.78 14.36 5.82
N SER A 43 -16.40 13.99 4.69
CA SER A 43 -16.63 14.91 3.59
C SER A 43 -17.89 15.74 3.82
N LYS A 44 -17.82 17.04 3.59
CA LYS A 44 -19.01 17.90 3.52
C LYS A 44 -19.97 17.54 2.39
N TYR A 45 -19.49 16.76 1.41
CA TYR A 45 -20.27 16.27 0.27
C TYR A 45 -20.81 14.86 0.48
N TYR A 46 -20.70 14.30 1.69
CA TYR A 46 -21.05 12.90 1.95
C TYR A 46 -22.48 12.56 1.51
N GLU A 47 -23.48 13.38 1.87
CA GLU A 47 -24.88 13.11 1.53
C GLU A 47 -25.14 13.16 0.01
N ASP A 48 -24.48 14.05 -0.72
CA ASP A 48 -24.61 14.13 -2.18
C ASP A 48 -23.93 12.95 -2.87
N ILE A 49 -22.74 12.58 -2.42
CA ILE A 49 -22.03 11.39 -2.89
C ILE A 49 -22.84 10.12 -2.60
N LYS A 50 -23.42 9.99 -1.42
CA LYS A 50 -24.30 8.88 -1.04
C LYS A 50 -25.49 8.73 -1.97
N LYS A 51 -26.15 9.84 -2.34
CA LYS A 51 -27.24 9.83 -3.32
C LYS A 51 -26.78 9.33 -4.70
N LEU A 52 -25.60 9.79 -5.17
CA LEU A 52 -25.04 9.35 -6.44
C LEU A 52 -24.69 7.86 -6.41
N ILE A 53 -24.05 7.39 -5.34
CA ILE A 53 -23.70 5.96 -5.17
C ILE A 53 -24.97 5.12 -5.15
N ASN A 54 -25.98 5.48 -4.38
CA ASN A 54 -27.24 4.74 -4.32
C ASN A 54 -27.96 4.71 -5.67
N LYS A 55 -27.84 5.77 -6.46
CA LYS A 55 -28.46 5.86 -7.79
C LYS A 55 -27.74 5.01 -8.84
N PHE A 56 -26.41 5.04 -8.87
CA PHE A 56 -25.64 4.47 -9.97
C PHE A 56 -24.87 3.20 -9.60
N PHE A 57 -24.59 2.99 -8.31
CA PHE A 57 -23.70 1.94 -7.82
C PHE A 57 -24.32 1.08 -6.69
N ALA A 58 -25.64 1.09 -6.52
CA ALA A 58 -26.33 0.40 -5.44
C ALA A 58 -26.06 -1.12 -5.37
N ASN A 59 -25.72 -1.73 -6.51
CA ASN A 59 -25.44 -3.17 -6.62
C ASN A 59 -23.93 -3.50 -6.64
N HIS A 60 -23.07 -2.49 -6.44
CA HIS A 60 -21.63 -2.72 -6.36
C HIS A 60 -21.23 -3.15 -4.93
N PHE A 61 -20.13 -3.88 -4.84
CA PHE A 61 -19.52 -4.25 -3.56
C PHE A 61 -18.88 -3.01 -2.89
N GLY A 62 -18.54 -3.15 -1.62
CA GLY A 62 -17.98 -2.08 -0.81
C GLY A 62 -19.02 -1.41 0.08
N ILE A 63 -18.55 -0.70 1.09
CA ILE A 63 -19.37 -0.03 2.09
C ILE A 63 -19.00 1.46 2.09
N LEU A 64 -20.00 2.32 1.95
CA LEU A 64 -19.80 3.76 2.06
C LEU A 64 -19.86 4.17 3.53
N GLU A 65 -18.70 4.35 4.13
CA GLU A 65 -18.55 4.87 5.48
C GLU A 65 -18.63 6.41 5.49
N LYS A 66 -19.25 6.99 6.54
CA LYS A 66 -19.32 8.45 6.72
C LYS A 66 -17.95 9.05 7.02
N LYS A 67 -17.13 8.32 7.77
CA LYS A 67 -15.76 8.67 8.11
C LYS A 67 -14.79 7.70 7.47
N ILE A 68 -13.80 8.22 6.78
CA ILE A 68 -12.78 7.43 6.09
C ILE A 68 -11.38 7.82 6.56
N ILE A 69 -10.44 6.90 6.43
CA ILE A 69 -9.03 7.11 6.84
C ILE A 69 -8.23 7.96 5.85
N PHE A 70 -8.74 8.17 4.66
CA PHE A 70 -8.02 8.90 3.62
C PHE A 70 -8.40 10.38 3.59
N PRO A 71 -7.39 11.27 3.54
CA PRO A 71 -7.61 12.70 3.41
C PRO A 71 -8.14 13.05 2.01
N MET A 72 -8.93 14.12 1.94
CA MET A 72 -9.57 14.58 0.71
C MET A 72 -9.06 15.96 0.25
N ASN A 73 -8.04 16.49 0.88
CA ASN A 73 -7.43 17.77 0.55
C ASN A 73 -5.98 17.85 1.01
N PHE A 74 -5.23 18.85 0.54
CA PHE A 74 -3.83 19.06 0.87
C PHE A 74 -3.55 19.21 2.37
N LYS A 75 -4.39 19.99 3.08
CA LYS A 75 -4.22 20.24 4.52
C LYS A 75 -4.33 18.96 5.34
N ASP A 76 -5.32 18.14 5.05
CA ASP A 76 -5.53 16.87 5.76
C ASP A 76 -4.50 15.81 5.35
N SER A 77 -4.03 15.84 4.09
CA SER A 77 -2.93 14.99 3.63
C SER A 77 -1.62 15.30 4.39
N SER A 78 -1.34 16.58 4.62
CA SER A 78 -0.20 16.99 5.45
C SER A 78 -0.34 16.50 6.90
N LYS A 79 -1.55 16.55 7.49
CA LYS A 79 -1.79 16.02 8.84
C LYS A 79 -1.55 14.50 8.92
N VAL A 80 -1.96 13.75 7.89
CA VAL A 80 -1.69 12.29 7.84
C VAL A 80 -0.21 12.00 7.80
N LEU A 81 0.54 12.76 6.99
CA LEU A 81 2.00 12.64 6.93
C LEU A 81 2.65 13.00 8.27
N ASP A 82 2.24 14.11 8.88
CA ASP A 82 2.75 14.54 10.18
C ASP A 82 2.44 13.52 11.29
N ASN A 83 1.22 12.95 11.30
CA ASN A 83 0.86 11.88 12.23
C ASN A 83 1.73 10.64 12.06
N PHE A 84 1.95 10.23 10.82
CA PHE A 84 2.84 9.09 10.55
C PHE A 84 4.26 9.35 11.07
N ILE A 85 4.83 10.51 10.75
CA ILE A 85 6.19 10.86 11.14
C ILE A 85 6.36 10.94 12.66
N ASN A 86 5.39 11.53 13.36
CA ASN A 86 5.48 11.78 14.78
C ASN A 86 5.13 10.57 15.64
N GLU A 87 4.16 9.73 15.20
CA GLU A 87 3.56 8.70 16.03
C GLU A 87 3.89 7.27 15.58
N LYS A 88 4.17 7.07 14.27
CA LYS A 88 4.27 5.73 13.69
C LYS A 88 5.65 5.36 13.17
N LEU A 89 6.41 6.34 12.68
CA LEU A 89 7.67 6.11 11.98
C LEU A 89 8.70 5.37 12.85
N GLU A 90 8.74 5.62 14.17
CA GLU A 90 9.66 4.96 15.10
C GLU A 90 9.51 3.42 15.14
N ASN A 91 8.32 2.93 14.79
CA ASN A 91 8.02 1.49 14.77
C ASN A 91 7.66 0.98 13.36
N PHE A 92 7.78 1.82 12.33
CA PHE A 92 7.39 1.46 10.97
C PHE A 92 8.18 0.26 10.44
N GLY A 93 9.51 0.38 10.37
CA GLY A 93 10.36 -0.68 9.85
C GLY A 93 10.30 -1.95 10.69
N HIS A 94 10.23 -1.80 12.02
CA HIS A 94 10.12 -2.96 12.91
C HIS A 94 8.89 -3.83 12.62
N TYR A 95 7.74 -3.23 12.25
CA TYR A 95 6.45 -3.91 12.15
C TYR A 95 5.81 -3.80 10.77
N GLU A 96 6.54 -3.35 9.73
CA GLU A 96 5.97 -3.15 8.39
C GLU A 96 5.42 -4.44 7.76
N ASP A 97 5.99 -5.60 8.09
CA ASP A 97 5.59 -6.90 7.55
C ASP A 97 4.59 -7.65 8.46
N PHE A 98 4.08 -7.03 9.52
CA PHE A 98 3.20 -7.70 10.46
C PHE A 98 1.72 -7.51 10.08
N ILE A 99 0.92 -8.56 10.30
CA ILE A 99 -0.53 -8.55 10.12
C ILE A 99 -1.20 -8.73 11.48
N ARG A 100 -2.20 -7.93 11.78
CA ARG A 100 -3.00 -8.03 13.01
C ARG A 100 -4.49 -7.98 12.68
N ILE A 101 -5.23 -8.95 13.20
CA ILE A 101 -6.70 -8.93 13.17
C ILE A 101 -7.18 -7.70 13.96
N ASN A 102 -8.18 -7.00 13.47
CA ASN A 102 -8.73 -5.77 14.05
C ASN A 102 -7.81 -4.53 14.04
N ASP A 103 -6.62 -4.62 13.43
CA ASP A 103 -5.74 -3.46 13.23
C ASP A 103 -5.11 -3.54 11.83
N PRO A 104 -5.86 -3.21 10.77
CA PRO A 104 -5.42 -3.39 9.40
C PRO A 104 -4.37 -2.37 8.95
N TYR A 105 -4.04 -1.38 9.76
CA TYR A 105 -3.13 -0.29 9.39
C TYR A 105 -1.81 -0.30 10.15
N ILE A 106 -1.77 -0.81 11.36
CA ILE A 106 -0.60 -0.85 12.27
C ILE A 106 0.17 0.48 12.21
N ASN A 107 1.43 0.44 11.81
CA ASN A 107 2.28 1.63 11.69
C ASN A 107 2.40 2.14 10.23
N HIS A 108 1.53 1.70 9.31
CA HIS A 108 1.59 2.16 7.93
C HIS A 108 1.19 3.63 7.79
N SER A 109 1.81 4.31 6.81
CA SER A 109 1.69 5.76 6.63
C SER A 109 0.35 6.24 6.09
N LEU A 110 -0.38 5.39 5.36
CA LEU A 110 -1.66 5.70 4.69
C LEU A 110 -1.57 6.86 3.68
N ILE A 111 -0.38 7.12 3.13
CA ILE A 111 -0.17 8.21 2.16
C ILE A 111 -0.16 7.77 0.69
N SER A 112 -0.39 6.50 0.39
CA SER A 112 -0.37 5.99 -0.99
C SER A 112 -1.45 6.66 -1.86
N ALA A 113 -2.69 6.75 -1.37
CA ALA A 113 -3.76 7.44 -2.10
C ALA A 113 -3.48 8.95 -2.28
N PRO A 114 -3.12 9.73 -1.24
CA PRO A 114 -2.68 11.11 -1.41
C PRO A 114 -1.54 11.31 -2.40
N LEU A 115 -0.54 10.43 -2.42
CA LEU A 115 0.56 10.49 -3.38
C LEU A 115 0.09 10.19 -4.82
N ASN A 116 -0.82 9.26 -5.01
CA ASN A 116 -1.32 8.91 -6.35
C ASN A 116 -2.30 9.97 -6.89
N MET A 117 -3.01 10.66 -6.01
CA MET A 117 -3.91 11.78 -6.38
C MET A 117 -3.20 13.14 -6.48
N GLY A 118 -1.90 13.23 -6.15
CA GLY A 118 -1.16 14.47 -6.16
C GLY A 118 -1.47 15.43 -5.00
N LEU A 119 -2.13 14.96 -3.93
CA LEU A 119 -2.32 15.72 -2.69
C LEU A 119 -1.07 15.76 -1.81
N LEU A 120 -0.13 14.88 -2.09
CA LEU A 120 1.25 14.88 -1.60
C LEU A 120 2.17 14.53 -2.75
N THR A 121 3.39 15.05 -2.71
CA THR A 121 4.47 14.64 -3.61
C THR A 121 5.55 13.90 -2.83
N PRO A 122 6.39 13.07 -3.47
CA PRO A 122 7.57 12.51 -2.81
C PRO A 122 8.49 13.58 -2.19
N LYS A 123 8.53 14.79 -2.80
CA LYS A 123 9.29 15.91 -2.26
C LYS A 123 8.71 16.38 -0.92
N ASP A 124 7.40 16.51 -0.79
CA ASP A 124 6.77 16.90 0.48
C ASP A 124 7.11 15.91 1.59
N VAL A 125 7.12 14.61 1.27
CA VAL A 125 7.51 13.55 2.22
C VAL A 125 8.98 13.73 2.64
N LEU A 126 9.88 13.95 1.68
CA LEU A 126 11.31 14.14 1.97
C LEU A 126 11.56 15.40 2.79
N ASP A 127 10.93 16.51 2.42
CA ASP A 127 11.08 17.78 3.15
C ASP A 127 10.67 17.64 4.62
N ARG A 128 9.59 16.88 4.89
CA ARG A 128 9.15 16.58 6.26
C ARG A 128 10.09 15.63 7.01
N LEU A 129 10.58 14.59 6.34
CA LEU A 129 11.56 13.67 6.94
C LEU A 129 12.87 14.38 7.29
N ASN A 130 13.35 15.32 6.46
CA ASN A 130 14.56 16.07 6.71
C ASN A 130 14.50 16.98 7.96
N LEU A 131 13.29 17.25 8.49
CA LEU A 131 13.11 18.01 9.74
C LEU A 131 13.36 17.18 10.99
N ILE A 132 13.47 15.86 10.87
CA ILE A 132 13.71 14.97 12.01
C ILE A 132 15.06 14.27 11.89
N SER A 133 15.67 13.98 13.02
CA SER A 133 16.88 13.18 13.05
C SER A 133 16.54 11.69 12.96
N TYR A 134 17.22 10.97 12.08
CA TYR A 134 17.11 9.52 12.01
C TYR A 134 17.54 8.82 13.32
N SER A 135 18.37 9.47 14.16
CA SER A 135 18.72 8.94 15.48
C SER A 135 17.54 8.92 16.47
N LYS A 136 16.53 9.78 16.25
CA LYS A 136 15.33 9.84 17.09
C LYS A 136 14.39 8.66 16.83
N VAL A 137 14.22 8.29 15.57
CA VAL A 137 13.25 7.27 15.14
C VAL A 137 13.87 5.91 14.84
N GLY A 138 15.19 5.81 14.90
CA GLY A 138 15.95 4.63 14.48
C GLY A 138 16.25 4.64 12.98
N ILE A 139 17.50 4.36 12.65
CA ILE A 139 18.00 4.42 11.27
C ILE A 139 17.31 3.43 10.33
N ASN A 140 16.97 2.24 10.84
CA ASN A 140 16.24 1.20 10.10
C ASN A 140 14.83 1.64 9.72
N ASN A 141 14.11 2.28 10.63
CA ASN A 141 12.76 2.81 10.35
C ASN A 141 12.79 3.96 9.34
N TYR A 142 13.73 4.89 9.53
CA TYR A 142 13.91 6.03 8.64
C TYR A 142 14.31 5.58 7.22
N GLU A 143 15.34 4.74 7.11
CA GLU A 143 15.80 4.18 5.84
C GLU A 143 14.76 3.30 5.17
N GLY A 144 14.10 2.42 5.94
CA GLY A 144 13.03 1.57 5.45
C GLY A 144 11.92 2.37 4.78
N PHE A 145 11.48 3.46 5.41
CA PHE A 145 10.46 4.33 4.83
C PHE A 145 10.93 5.08 3.56
N ILE A 146 12.15 5.65 3.59
CA ILE A 146 12.74 6.29 2.39
C ILE A 146 12.81 5.29 1.23
N ARG A 147 13.18 4.05 1.50
CA ARG A 147 13.25 2.98 0.49
C ARG A 147 11.89 2.71 -0.15
N GLN A 148 10.79 2.77 0.59
CA GLN A 148 9.45 2.63 0.02
C GLN A 148 9.09 3.79 -0.92
N ILE A 149 9.37 5.04 -0.49
CA ILE A 149 8.97 6.23 -1.26
C ILE A 149 9.84 6.43 -2.51
N PHE A 150 11.17 6.32 -2.39
CA PHE A 150 12.11 6.61 -3.47
C PHE A 150 12.71 5.37 -4.12
N GLY A 151 12.71 4.22 -3.45
CA GLY A 151 13.16 2.95 -4.01
C GLY A 151 12.04 2.27 -4.79
N TRP A 152 11.06 1.72 -4.06
CA TRP A 152 9.99 0.95 -4.65
C TRP A 152 9.14 1.74 -5.63
N ARG A 153 8.72 2.94 -5.27
CA ARG A 153 7.87 3.76 -6.13
C ARG A 153 8.53 4.08 -7.48
N GLU A 154 9.82 4.45 -7.48
CA GLU A 154 10.57 4.70 -8.72
C GLU A 154 10.88 3.41 -9.49
N PHE A 155 11.10 2.29 -8.81
CA PHE A 155 11.28 1.01 -9.45
C PHE A 155 10.00 0.56 -10.18
N MET A 156 8.84 0.65 -9.53
CA MET A 156 7.56 0.34 -10.19
C MET A 156 7.30 1.26 -11.39
N ARG A 157 7.60 2.56 -11.26
CA ARG A 157 7.49 3.50 -12.37
C ARG A 157 8.40 3.13 -13.53
N TYR A 158 9.64 2.77 -13.26
CA TYR A 158 10.59 2.29 -14.28
C TYR A 158 10.08 1.05 -14.99
N LEU A 159 9.64 0.05 -14.26
CA LEU A 159 9.09 -1.18 -14.82
C LEU A 159 7.86 -0.90 -15.69
N ASN A 160 6.95 -0.05 -15.23
CA ASN A 160 5.77 0.31 -16.02
C ASN A 160 6.13 1.01 -17.34
N ILE A 161 7.10 1.93 -17.34
CA ILE A 161 7.51 2.66 -18.55
C ILE A 161 8.15 1.72 -19.58
N HIS A 162 9.00 0.80 -19.12
CA HIS A 162 9.82 -0.01 -20.00
C HIS A 162 9.23 -1.37 -20.37
N TYR A 163 8.41 -1.97 -19.49
CA TYR A 163 7.93 -3.35 -19.61
C TYR A 163 6.40 -3.49 -19.56
N TYR A 164 5.65 -2.40 -19.69
CA TYR A 164 4.18 -2.40 -19.62
C TYR A 164 3.52 -3.44 -20.56
N LYS A 165 4.01 -3.53 -21.79
CA LYS A 165 3.46 -4.46 -22.79
C LYS A 165 3.74 -5.92 -22.46
N ASP A 166 4.85 -6.19 -21.80
CA ASP A 166 5.28 -7.54 -21.45
C ASP A 166 4.45 -8.05 -20.27
N PHE A 167 4.24 -7.21 -19.26
CA PHE A 167 3.37 -7.52 -18.12
C PHE A 167 1.95 -7.89 -18.55
N ASN A 168 1.31 -7.07 -19.38
CA ASN A 168 -0.09 -7.27 -19.78
C ASN A 168 -0.35 -8.52 -20.64
N LYS A 169 0.68 -9.09 -21.24
CA LYS A 169 0.61 -10.33 -22.01
C LYS A 169 1.04 -11.56 -21.22
N GLY A 170 1.70 -11.36 -20.10
CA GLY A 170 2.31 -12.41 -19.31
C GLY A 170 1.27 -13.30 -18.63
N ASN A 171 1.54 -14.61 -18.64
CA ASN A 171 0.84 -15.62 -17.85
C ASN A 171 1.74 -16.86 -17.73
N PHE A 172 2.86 -16.69 -17.05
CA PHE A 172 3.93 -17.70 -16.99
C PHE A 172 3.44 -19.08 -16.50
N PHE A 173 2.55 -19.09 -15.50
CA PHE A 173 2.02 -20.36 -14.97
C PHE A 173 0.83 -20.92 -15.75
N GLY A 174 0.33 -20.25 -16.79
CA GLY A 174 -0.84 -20.70 -17.55
C GLY A 174 -2.15 -20.66 -16.73
N ASN A 175 -2.24 -19.81 -15.74
CA ASN A 175 -3.42 -19.65 -14.90
C ASN A 175 -4.63 -19.23 -15.73
N SER A 176 -5.78 -19.92 -15.58
CA SER A 176 -6.95 -19.71 -16.46
C SER A 176 -8.27 -19.53 -15.71
N ARG A 177 -8.31 -19.74 -14.41
CA ARG A 177 -9.56 -19.64 -13.62
C ARG A 177 -10.02 -18.19 -13.52
N LYS A 178 -11.34 -18.00 -13.56
CA LYS A 178 -12.00 -16.70 -13.34
C LYS A 178 -12.18 -16.44 -11.85
N LEU A 179 -12.25 -15.17 -11.48
CA LEU A 179 -12.68 -14.74 -10.16
C LEU A 179 -14.16 -15.12 -9.95
N THR A 180 -14.46 -15.54 -8.74
CA THR A 180 -15.84 -15.76 -8.28
C THR A 180 -16.29 -14.59 -7.39
N LYS A 181 -17.59 -14.47 -7.15
CA LYS A 181 -18.13 -13.43 -6.25
C LYS A 181 -17.57 -13.50 -4.83
N HIS A 182 -17.11 -14.66 -4.39
CA HIS A 182 -16.52 -14.85 -3.06
C HIS A 182 -15.29 -13.98 -2.78
N TRP A 183 -14.53 -13.63 -3.84
CA TRP A 183 -13.40 -12.71 -3.74
C TRP A 183 -13.80 -11.24 -3.54
N TYR A 184 -15.03 -10.89 -3.88
CA TYR A 184 -15.60 -9.57 -3.61
C TYR A 184 -16.35 -9.51 -2.29
N GLU A 185 -17.06 -10.60 -1.95
CA GLU A 185 -17.91 -10.68 -0.76
C GLU A 185 -17.15 -11.06 0.53
N GLY A 186 -15.93 -11.59 0.41
CA GLY A 186 -15.18 -12.12 1.56
C GLY A 186 -15.78 -13.42 2.12
N THR A 187 -16.26 -14.31 1.23
CA THR A 187 -16.87 -15.60 1.57
C THR A 187 -16.10 -16.78 1.00
N THR A 188 -14.76 -16.76 1.15
CA THR A 188 -13.84 -17.70 0.51
C THR A 188 -13.59 -19.00 1.30
N ASN A 189 -14.22 -19.21 2.44
CA ASN A 189 -13.93 -20.30 3.40
C ASN A 189 -12.52 -20.26 4.02
N ILE A 190 -11.74 -19.19 3.78
CA ILE A 190 -10.43 -18.95 4.40
C ILE A 190 -10.59 -17.76 5.36
N PRO A 191 -10.68 -17.97 6.68
CA PRO A 191 -11.06 -16.92 7.63
C PRO A 191 -10.18 -15.66 7.54
N ILE A 192 -8.86 -15.83 7.45
CA ILE A 192 -7.93 -14.69 7.35
C ILE A 192 -8.15 -13.88 6.05
N LEU A 193 -8.44 -14.55 4.94
CA LEU A 193 -8.72 -13.88 3.67
C LEU A 193 -10.04 -13.13 3.72
N ASN A 194 -11.07 -13.72 4.35
CA ASN A 194 -12.36 -13.06 4.53
C ASN A 194 -12.25 -11.80 5.41
N ASP A 195 -11.44 -11.84 6.48
CA ASP A 195 -11.16 -10.66 7.30
C ASP A 195 -10.49 -9.54 6.47
N MET A 196 -9.46 -9.88 5.69
CA MET A 196 -8.78 -8.92 4.82
C MET A 196 -9.71 -8.30 3.78
N ILE A 197 -10.57 -9.10 3.12
CA ILE A 197 -11.54 -8.61 2.14
C ILE A 197 -12.61 -7.75 2.82
N SER A 198 -13.05 -8.11 4.03
CA SER A 198 -13.99 -7.30 4.81
C SER A 198 -13.41 -5.91 5.13
N ASN A 199 -12.14 -5.86 5.56
CA ASN A 199 -11.44 -4.60 5.82
C ASN A 199 -11.26 -3.77 4.54
N LEU A 200 -10.94 -4.43 3.42
CA LEU A 200 -10.85 -3.81 2.11
C LEU A 200 -12.19 -3.20 1.68
N ASN A 201 -13.30 -3.92 1.83
CA ASN A 201 -14.63 -3.43 1.45
C ASN A 201 -15.08 -2.23 2.28
N LYS A 202 -14.62 -2.08 3.53
CA LYS A 202 -14.91 -0.92 4.39
C LYS A 202 -14.07 0.31 4.06
N SER A 203 -12.79 0.10 3.72
CA SER A 203 -11.83 1.20 3.61
C SER A 203 -11.27 1.44 2.20
N GLY A 204 -11.45 0.48 1.29
CA GLY A 204 -10.74 0.49 0.02
C GLY A 204 -9.23 0.24 0.17
N TYR A 205 -8.78 -0.29 1.32
CA TYR A 205 -7.35 -0.39 1.60
C TYR A 205 -7.02 -1.53 2.56
N VAL A 206 -5.96 -2.23 2.23
CA VAL A 206 -5.13 -3.02 3.17
C VAL A 206 -3.66 -2.77 2.80
N HIS A 207 -2.73 -2.89 3.74
CA HIS A 207 -1.32 -2.61 3.48
C HIS A 207 -0.65 -3.71 2.62
N HIS A 208 0.62 -3.52 2.27
CA HIS A 208 1.35 -4.36 1.32
C HIS A 208 1.28 -5.87 1.63
N ILE A 209 1.45 -6.28 2.89
CA ILE A 209 1.52 -7.70 3.25
C ILE A 209 0.19 -8.43 3.02
N PRO A 210 -0.97 -8.00 3.56
CA PRO A 210 -2.25 -8.58 3.19
C PRO A 210 -2.51 -8.53 1.68
N ARG A 211 -2.15 -7.42 1.04
CA ARG A 211 -2.41 -7.15 -0.37
C ARG A 211 -1.70 -8.13 -1.30
N LEU A 212 -0.37 -8.16 -1.27
CA LEU A 212 0.42 -8.96 -2.21
C LEU A 212 0.87 -10.29 -1.63
N MET A 213 1.35 -10.30 -0.39
CA MET A 213 1.93 -11.51 0.19
C MET A 213 0.87 -12.54 0.61
N VAL A 214 -0.39 -12.12 0.84
CA VAL A 214 -1.47 -13.03 1.19
C VAL A 214 -2.50 -13.13 0.08
N ILE A 215 -3.26 -12.07 -0.20
CA ILE A 215 -4.38 -12.12 -1.16
C ILE A 215 -3.88 -12.50 -2.56
N SER A 216 -2.91 -11.77 -3.11
CA SER A 216 -2.41 -12.04 -4.46
C SER A 216 -1.73 -13.41 -4.55
N ASN A 217 -0.97 -13.82 -3.54
CA ASN A 217 -0.33 -15.14 -3.51
C ASN A 217 -1.38 -16.27 -3.50
N ILE A 218 -2.44 -16.16 -2.68
CA ILE A 218 -3.54 -17.14 -2.69
C ILE A 218 -4.27 -17.15 -4.05
N MET A 219 -4.46 -15.98 -4.66
CA MET A 219 -5.04 -15.87 -6.01
C MET A 219 -4.19 -16.61 -7.05
N ASN A 220 -2.87 -16.44 -7.01
CA ASN A 220 -1.93 -17.13 -7.89
C ASN A 220 -1.95 -18.64 -7.68
N LEU A 221 -1.83 -19.10 -6.42
CA LEU A 221 -1.90 -20.51 -6.05
C LEU A 221 -3.25 -21.15 -6.41
N SER A 222 -4.34 -20.36 -6.42
CA SER A 222 -5.66 -20.80 -6.87
C SER A 222 -5.79 -20.90 -8.38
N GLY A 223 -4.77 -20.55 -9.14
CA GLY A 223 -4.77 -20.60 -10.62
C GLY A 223 -5.65 -19.54 -11.28
N LEU A 224 -5.87 -18.40 -10.62
CA LEU A 224 -6.65 -17.30 -11.18
C LEU A 224 -5.88 -16.61 -12.31
N LYS A 225 -6.59 -16.28 -13.39
CA LYS A 225 -6.00 -15.59 -14.54
C LYS A 225 -5.46 -14.22 -14.14
N PRO A 226 -4.21 -13.85 -14.50
CA PRO A 226 -3.60 -12.59 -14.09
C PRO A 226 -4.44 -11.35 -14.42
N SER A 227 -5.13 -11.32 -15.57
CA SER A 227 -6.00 -10.20 -15.95
C SER A 227 -7.25 -10.07 -15.06
N GLU A 228 -7.77 -11.16 -14.52
CA GLU A 228 -8.89 -11.14 -13.55
C GLU A 228 -8.40 -10.58 -12.22
N VAL A 229 -7.21 -11.01 -11.77
CA VAL A 229 -6.58 -10.51 -10.54
C VAL A 229 -6.27 -9.02 -10.66
N TYR A 230 -5.68 -8.60 -11.78
CA TYR A 230 -5.42 -7.18 -12.05
C TYR A 230 -6.70 -6.33 -12.00
N LYS A 231 -7.76 -6.78 -12.68
CA LYS A 231 -9.06 -6.11 -12.66
C LYS A 231 -9.57 -5.96 -11.22
N TRP A 232 -9.53 -7.02 -10.42
CA TRP A 232 -9.97 -6.99 -9.04
C TRP A 232 -9.19 -5.97 -8.21
N PHE A 233 -7.86 -5.93 -8.35
CA PHE A 233 -7.03 -4.93 -7.66
C PHE A 233 -7.36 -3.50 -8.09
N MET A 234 -7.62 -3.27 -9.38
CA MET A 234 -8.02 -1.94 -9.86
C MET A 234 -9.38 -1.49 -9.35
N GLU A 235 -10.32 -2.42 -9.15
CA GLU A 235 -11.68 -2.14 -8.70
C GLU A 235 -11.80 -1.96 -7.18
N THR A 236 -10.93 -2.58 -6.39
CA THR A 236 -11.11 -2.67 -4.93
C THR A 236 -10.25 -1.70 -4.13
N PHE A 237 -9.14 -1.22 -4.67
CA PHE A 237 -8.22 -0.37 -3.93
C PHE A 237 -8.33 1.10 -4.29
N ILE A 238 -8.43 1.97 -3.27
CA ILE A 238 -8.55 3.43 -3.42
C ILE A 238 -7.27 4.06 -4.00
N ASP A 239 -6.13 3.45 -3.77
CA ASP A 239 -4.83 3.88 -4.29
C ASP A 239 -4.43 3.20 -5.59
N SER A 240 -5.37 2.52 -6.26
CA SER A 240 -5.11 1.88 -7.55
C SER A 240 -4.81 2.91 -8.64
N SER A 241 -3.75 2.65 -9.37
CA SER A 241 -3.32 3.40 -10.56
C SER A 241 -2.59 2.44 -11.47
N ASP A 242 -2.81 2.53 -12.78
CA ASP A 242 -2.27 1.57 -13.75
C ASP A 242 -0.74 1.41 -13.64
N TRP A 243 -0.01 2.53 -13.54
CA TRP A 243 1.45 2.54 -13.48
C TRP A 243 2.04 1.80 -12.26
N VAL A 244 1.32 1.72 -11.15
CA VAL A 244 1.77 1.01 -9.94
C VAL A 244 1.17 -0.39 -9.88
N MET A 245 -0.08 -0.58 -10.31
CA MET A 245 -0.75 -1.87 -10.23
C MET A 245 -0.21 -2.86 -11.26
N THR A 246 0.10 -2.42 -12.49
CA THR A 246 0.61 -3.30 -13.54
C THR A 246 1.85 -4.08 -13.07
N PRO A 247 2.98 -3.47 -12.70
CA PRO A 247 4.15 -4.22 -12.26
C PRO A 247 3.97 -4.93 -10.92
N ASN A 248 3.15 -4.40 -10.00
CA ASN A 248 2.92 -5.06 -8.71
C ASN A 248 2.05 -6.31 -8.86
N VAL A 249 0.97 -6.27 -9.65
CA VAL A 249 0.06 -7.40 -9.78
C VAL A 249 0.62 -8.44 -10.73
N TYR A 250 0.92 -8.05 -11.98
CA TYR A 250 1.42 -9.00 -12.98
C TYR A 250 2.82 -9.52 -12.64
N GLY A 251 3.74 -8.64 -12.24
CA GLY A 251 5.11 -9.02 -11.89
C GLY A 251 5.18 -9.64 -10.49
N MET A 252 5.12 -8.83 -9.45
CA MET A 252 5.40 -9.28 -8.09
C MET A 252 4.35 -10.26 -7.54
N GLY A 253 3.05 -10.00 -7.77
CA GLY A 253 1.97 -10.80 -7.19
C GLY A 253 1.72 -12.11 -7.91
N MET A 254 1.66 -12.06 -9.25
CA MET A 254 1.27 -13.20 -10.09
C MET A 254 2.44 -13.86 -10.82
N PHE A 255 3.64 -13.24 -10.80
CA PHE A 255 4.80 -13.72 -11.55
C PHE A 255 4.48 -14.00 -13.03
N SER A 256 3.58 -13.18 -13.60
CA SER A 256 3.03 -13.42 -14.94
C SER A 256 4.05 -13.23 -16.04
N ASP A 257 5.05 -12.40 -15.80
CA ASP A 257 6.15 -12.03 -16.68
C ASP A 257 7.27 -13.09 -16.75
N GLY A 258 7.28 -14.06 -15.82
CA GLY A 258 8.30 -15.06 -15.71
C GLY A 258 9.61 -14.57 -15.10
N GLY A 259 9.62 -13.38 -14.50
CA GLY A 259 10.75 -12.84 -13.74
C GLY A 259 11.57 -11.77 -14.47
N ILE A 260 10.90 -10.80 -15.08
CA ILE A 260 11.54 -9.57 -15.62
C ILE A 260 12.16 -8.72 -14.53
#